data_07ca5f2327f5c11716cef26a8d93152f
#
_entry.id   07ca5f2327f5c11716cef26a8d93152f
#
_cell.length_a   1.000
_cell.length_b   1.000
_cell.length_c   1.000
_cell.angle_alpha   90.00
_cell.angle_beta   90.00
_cell.angle_gamma   90.00
#
_symmetry.space_group_name_H-M   'P 1'
#
loop_
_entity.id
_entity.type
_entity.pdbx_description
1 polymer ?
#
loop_
_entity_poly.entity_id
_entity_poly.type
_entity_poly.pdbx_seq_one_letter_code
_entity_poly.pdbx_strand_id
1 'polypeptide(L)'
;MILGQTIKKASQILKNHNVHTYELDAQIILSDIMGVTREFLITNDYLTVSKRTKKKYDNAIKRRIKKEPVAYIIGKKEFWSQNFKVTSSTLVPRPESELLIYNVIKYFKNKKINILDIGTGSGCILLAILKELQFSRGIGIDISAKAIKIAKENSKNLNLLNRSKFKTFDINSFNVGKYDLIVSNPPYVPFKEIRNLTKDIINFEPIVALNGGKDGLDLIKKVIYKSTKLLKKGGLLAIEIGNKQYPKVSDLLNKLGFKEMSKLYDYNRNVRCIISTKVRFF
;
A
#
# COMPACT_ATOMS: atom_id res chain seq x y z
N MET A 1 -7.57 35.61 8.39
CA MET A 1 -6.67 34.90 9.32
C MET A 1 -5.45 34.49 8.51
N ILE A 2 -4.23 34.69 9.03
CA ILE A 2 -3.00 34.33 8.36
C ILE A 2 -2.72 32.83 8.44
N LEU A 3 -1.88 32.30 7.55
CA LEU A 3 -1.55 30.88 7.41
C LEU A 3 -1.03 30.28 8.73
N GLY A 4 -0.04 30.91 9.34
CA GLY A 4 0.55 30.42 10.59
C GLY A 4 -0.48 30.27 11.72
N GLN A 5 -1.34 31.28 11.91
CA GLN A 5 -2.43 31.23 12.91
C GLN A 5 -3.45 30.14 12.57
N THR A 6 -3.76 29.95 11.27
CA THR A 6 -4.72 28.95 10.81
C THR A 6 -4.22 27.54 11.11
N ILE A 7 -2.92 27.27 10.82
CA ILE A 7 -2.28 25.98 11.12
C ILE A 7 -2.20 25.75 12.63
N LYS A 8 -1.71 26.75 13.40
CA LYS A 8 -1.58 26.65 14.86
C LYS A 8 -2.92 26.32 15.53
N LYS A 9 -3.99 27.00 15.12
CA LYS A 9 -5.34 26.74 15.65
C LYS A 9 -5.82 25.31 15.32
N ALA A 10 -5.62 24.84 14.09
CA ALA A 10 -6.00 23.49 13.69
C ALA A 10 -5.17 22.43 14.43
N SER A 11 -3.86 22.63 14.55
CA SER A 11 -2.96 21.78 15.32
C SER A 11 -3.42 21.63 16.77
N GLN A 12 -3.79 22.75 17.43
CA GLN A 12 -4.29 22.70 18.79
C GLN A 12 -5.62 21.94 18.91
N ILE A 13 -6.52 22.11 17.94
CA ILE A 13 -7.79 21.36 17.89
C ILE A 13 -7.50 19.85 17.75
N LEU A 14 -6.62 19.44 16.82
CA LEU A 14 -6.26 18.04 16.62
C LEU A 14 -5.57 17.44 17.85
N LYS A 15 -4.67 18.21 18.50
CA LYS A 15 -4.00 17.82 19.75
C LYS A 15 -5.01 17.53 20.86
N ASN A 16 -5.97 18.40 21.06
CA ASN A 16 -7.03 18.26 22.07
C ASN A 16 -7.92 17.02 21.81
N HIS A 17 -7.93 16.50 20.57
CA HIS A 17 -8.64 15.27 20.20
C HIS A 17 -7.70 14.06 20.08
N ASN A 18 -6.53 14.11 20.74
CA ASN A 18 -5.55 13.00 20.79
C ASN A 18 -5.10 12.51 19.40
N VAL A 19 -4.88 13.41 18.45
CA VAL A 19 -4.21 13.10 17.18
C VAL A 19 -2.72 13.31 17.38
N HIS A 20 -1.93 12.23 17.41
CA HIS A 20 -0.49 12.32 17.73
C HIS A 20 0.32 13.11 16.68
N THR A 21 -0.08 13.04 15.41
CA THR A 21 0.55 13.74 14.28
C THR A 21 -0.06 15.12 14.00
N TYR A 22 -0.62 15.78 15.01
CA TYR A 22 -1.49 16.94 14.89
C TYR A 22 -0.89 18.10 14.07
N GLU A 23 0.38 18.43 14.23
CA GLU A 23 1.03 19.49 13.46
C GLU A 23 1.24 19.09 12.00
N LEU A 24 1.78 17.91 11.79
CA LEU A 24 2.03 17.37 10.46
C LEU A 24 0.71 17.23 9.67
N ASP A 25 -0.33 16.68 10.30
CA ASP A 25 -1.63 16.49 9.68
C ASP A 25 -2.27 17.83 9.28
N ALA A 26 -2.19 18.83 10.17
CA ALA A 26 -2.69 20.17 9.91
C ALA A 26 -2.01 20.83 8.70
N GLN A 27 -0.68 20.71 8.62
CA GLN A 27 0.11 21.22 7.49
C GLN A 27 -0.20 20.48 6.19
N ILE A 28 -0.21 19.15 6.18
CA ILE A 28 -0.46 18.34 4.98
C ILE A 28 -1.85 18.66 4.40
N ILE A 29 -2.87 18.71 5.25
CA ILE A 29 -4.24 18.99 4.81
C ILE A 29 -4.35 20.41 4.20
N LEU A 30 -3.71 21.41 4.82
CA LEU A 30 -3.77 22.78 4.27
C LEU A 30 -2.98 22.91 2.98
N SER A 31 -1.80 22.30 2.91
CA SER A 31 -0.96 22.30 1.70
C SER A 31 -1.69 21.69 0.50
N ASP A 32 -2.39 20.58 0.72
CA ASP A 32 -3.19 19.93 -0.32
C ASP A 32 -4.36 20.80 -0.80
N ILE A 33 -5.10 21.40 0.13
CA ILE A 33 -6.24 22.27 -0.20
C ILE A 33 -5.80 23.52 -0.98
N MET A 34 -4.61 24.04 -0.68
CA MET A 34 -4.05 25.22 -1.35
C MET A 34 -3.29 24.87 -2.63
N GLY A 35 -2.95 23.59 -2.85
CA GLY A 35 -2.13 23.16 -3.98
C GLY A 35 -0.66 23.64 -3.89
N VAL A 36 -0.12 23.79 -2.67
CA VAL A 36 1.24 24.26 -2.39
C VAL A 36 2.01 23.22 -1.57
N THR A 37 3.34 23.37 -1.46
CA THR A 37 4.16 22.50 -0.61
C THR A 37 4.05 22.89 0.87
N ARG A 38 4.49 22.00 1.76
CA ARG A 38 4.55 22.31 3.20
C ARG A 38 5.58 23.38 3.51
N GLU A 39 6.71 23.36 2.81
CA GLU A 39 7.77 24.36 2.92
C GLU A 39 7.22 25.75 2.60
N PHE A 40 6.39 25.86 1.54
CA PHE A 40 5.72 27.12 1.21
C PHE A 40 4.85 27.63 2.36
N LEU A 41 4.11 26.75 3.05
CA LEU A 41 3.27 27.15 4.19
C LEU A 41 4.11 27.69 5.35
N ILE A 42 5.30 27.12 5.57
CA ILE A 42 6.21 27.50 6.68
C ILE A 42 6.89 28.82 6.38
N THR A 43 7.37 29.02 5.14
CA THR A 43 8.11 30.23 4.75
C THR A 43 7.20 31.43 4.47
N ASN A 44 5.89 31.18 4.28
CA ASN A 44 4.90 32.24 3.97
C ASN A 44 3.76 32.30 4.98
N ASP A 45 4.05 32.07 6.25
CA ASP A 45 3.09 31.96 7.33
C ASP A 45 2.27 33.24 7.57
N TYR A 46 2.75 34.38 7.11
CA TYR A 46 2.12 35.71 7.14
C TYR A 46 1.00 35.90 6.10
N LEU A 47 0.93 35.07 5.07
CA LEU A 47 -0.07 35.19 4.02
C LEU A 47 -1.49 34.93 4.54
N THR A 48 -2.49 35.59 3.96
CA THR A 48 -3.89 35.42 4.36
C THR A 48 -4.55 34.22 3.67
N VAL A 49 -5.33 33.47 4.43
CA VAL A 49 -6.14 32.35 3.93
C VAL A 49 -7.50 32.88 3.48
N SER A 50 -7.92 32.56 2.26
CA SER A 50 -9.24 32.94 1.75
C SER A 50 -10.37 32.29 2.57
N LYS A 51 -11.54 32.92 2.64
CA LYS A 51 -12.73 32.36 3.31
C LYS A 51 -13.10 30.96 2.75
N ARG A 52 -12.98 30.77 1.42
CA ARG A 52 -13.26 29.49 0.72
C ARG A 52 -12.29 28.40 1.16
N THR A 53 -10.99 28.68 1.16
CA THR A 53 -9.92 27.76 1.62
C THR A 53 -10.14 27.40 3.08
N LYS A 54 -10.40 28.41 3.94
CA LYS A 54 -10.66 28.19 5.37
C LYS A 54 -11.83 27.24 5.60
N LYS A 55 -12.97 27.43 4.89
CA LYS A 55 -14.12 26.54 5.01
C LYS A 55 -13.81 25.10 4.63
N LYS A 56 -13.05 24.88 3.53
CA LYS A 56 -12.61 23.54 3.12
C LYS A 56 -11.71 22.91 4.18
N TYR A 57 -10.78 23.70 4.70
CA TYR A 57 -9.83 23.27 5.72
C TYR A 57 -10.54 22.86 7.01
N ASP A 58 -11.45 23.68 7.51
CA ASP A 58 -12.22 23.37 8.73
C ASP A 58 -13.03 22.07 8.58
N ASN A 59 -13.60 21.83 7.40
CA ASN A 59 -14.28 20.55 7.12
C ASN A 59 -13.32 19.36 7.13
N ALA A 60 -12.14 19.51 6.57
CA ALA A 60 -11.11 18.47 6.57
C ALA A 60 -10.59 18.19 7.99
N ILE A 61 -10.38 19.22 8.80
CA ILE A 61 -10.01 19.07 10.22
C ILE A 61 -11.10 18.34 11.01
N LYS A 62 -12.39 18.65 10.79
CA LYS A 62 -13.52 17.91 11.39
C LYS A 62 -13.51 16.42 11.05
N ARG A 63 -13.12 16.04 9.82
CA ARG A 63 -12.93 14.64 9.42
C ARG A 63 -11.76 14.01 10.19
N ARG A 64 -10.63 14.72 10.29
CA ARG A 64 -9.45 14.23 11.00
C ARG A 64 -9.67 14.05 12.51
N ILE A 65 -10.45 14.89 13.15
CA ILE A 65 -10.91 14.72 14.53
C ILE A 65 -11.60 13.35 14.73
N LYS A 66 -12.39 12.91 13.75
CA LYS A 66 -13.02 11.58 13.74
C LYS A 66 -12.05 10.44 13.47
N LYS A 67 -10.73 10.72 13.40
CA LYS A 67 -9.66 9.77 13.11
C LYS A 67 -9.62 9.30 11.66
N GLU A 68 -10.31 9.96 10.72
CA GLU A 68 -10.17 9.61 9.31
C GLU A 68 -8.71 9.80 8.85
N PRO A 69 -8.09 8.82 8.17
CA PRO A 69 -6.72 8.93 7.67
C PRO A 69 -6.53 10.17 6.79
N VAL A 70 -5.43 10.89 6.97
CA VAL A 70 -5.11 12.07 6.15
C VAL A 70 -5.13 11.71 4.66
N ALA A 71 -4.60 10.54 4.29
CA ALA A 71 -4.60 10.06 2.92
C ALA A 71 -6.02 9.99 2.29
N TYR A 72 -7.04 9.62 3.08
CA TYR A 72 -8.43 9.62 2.60
C TYR A 72 -9.05 11.02 2.58
N ILE A 73 -8.64 11.89 3.51
CA ILE A 73 -9.11 13.28 3.53
C ILE A 73 -8.65 14.02 2.28
N ILE A 74 -7.38 13.85 1.89
CA ILE A 74 -6.79 14.50 0.70
C ILE A 74 -6.97 13.67 -0.58
N GLY A 75 -7.39 12.39 -0.46
CA GLY A 75 -7.66 11.50 -1.59
C GLY A 75 -6.42 10.89 -2.24
N LYS A 76 -5.23 11.10 -1.68
CA LYS A 76 -3.96 10.58 -2.24
C LYS A 76 -2.96 10.20 -1.15
N LYS A 77 -2.01 9.33 -1.52
CA LYS A 77 -0.86 8.94 -0.71
C LYS A 77 0.38 8.89 -1.59
N GLU A 78 1.44 9.54 -1.16
CA GLU A 78 2.74 9.35 -1.77
C GLU A 78 3.30 7.97 -1.41
N PHE A 79 3.81 7.27 -2.41
CA PHE A 79 4.44 5.97 -2.28
C PHE A 79 5.40 5.78 -3.45
N TRP A 80 6.64 5.40 -3.19
CA TRP A 80 7.69 5.27 -4.21
C TRP A 80 7.82 6.53 -5.08
N SER A 81 7.87 7.71 -4.45
CA SER A 81 7.93 9.04 -5.12
C SER A 81 6.81 9.28 -6.15
N GLN A 82 5.70 8.55 -6.08
CA GLN A 82 4.53 8.73 -6.92
C GLN A 82 3.29 9.03 -6.07
N ASN A 83 2.37 9.84 -6.57
CA ASN A 83 1.09 10.10 -5.91
C ASN A 83 0.05 9.06 -6.35
N PHE A 84 -0.41 8.24 -5.44
CA PHE A 84 -1.48 7.26 -5.66
C PHE A 84 -2.80 7.76 -5.10
N LYS A 85 -3.84 7.75 -5.92
CA LYS A 85 -5.22 7.93 -5.44
C LYS A 85 -5.58 6.80 -4.49
N VAL A 86 -6.16 7.15 -3.35
CA VAL A 86 -6.65 6.21 -2.33
C VAL A 86 -8.03 6.64 -1.85
N THR A 87 -8.81 5.66 -1.44
CA THR A 87 -10.15 5.85 -0.85
C THR A 87 -10.36 4.77 0.22
N SER A 88 -11.45 4.85 0.97
CA SER A 88 -11.85 3.80 1.92
C SER A 88 -12.07 2.41 1.30
N SER A 89 -11.93 2.29 -0.02
CA SER A 89 -11.99 0.99 -0.74
C SER A 89 -10.63 0.32 -0.91
N THR A 90 -9.53 0.99 -0.54
CA THR A 90 -8.16 0.47 -0.70
C THR A 90 -7.37 0.69 0.58
N LEU A 91 -6.50 -0.24 0.93
CA LEU A 91 -5.51 -0.03 1.98
C LEU A 91 -4.67 1.21 1.65
N VAL A 92 -4.36 2.04 2.64
CA VAL A 92 -3.39 3.14 2.46
C VAL A 92 -1.99 2.52 2.25
N PRO A 93 -1.27 2.82 1.15
CA PRO A 93 0.08 2.30 0.92
C PRO A 93 1.00 2.53 2.12
N ARG A 94 1.72 1.47 2.54
CA ARG A 94 2.60 1.48 3.71
C ARG A 94 4.06 1.64 3.28
N PRO A 95 4.86 2.46 3.97
CA PRO A 95 6.29 2.63 3.65
C PRO A 95 7.07 1.32 3.65
N GLU A 96 6.71 0.38 4.53
CA GLU A 96 7.36 -0.93 4.64
C GLU A 96 7.27 -1.74 3.34
N SER A 97 6.21 -1.57 2.56
CA SER A 97 6.05 -2.24 1.26
C SER A 97 7.07 -1.76 0.21
N GLU A 98 7.71 -0.60 0.41
CA GLU A 98 8.78 -0.10 -0.47
C GLU A 98 10.04 -0.98 -0.39
N LEU A 99 10.27 -1.66 0.73
CA LEU A 99 11.36 -2.63 0.88
C LEU A 99 11.26 -3.76 -0.15
N LEU A 100 10.03 -4.23 -0.40
CA LEU A 100 9.75 -5.27 -1.39
C LEU A 100 10.11 -4.76 -2.79
N ILE A 101 9.68 -3.56 -3.15
CA ILE A 101 9.91 -2.95 -4.46
C ILE A 101 11.42 -2.78 -4.72
N TYR A 102 12.13 -2.18 -3.77
CA TYR A 102 13.58 -1.94 -3.87
C TYR A 102 14.35 -3.23 -4.19
N ASN A 103 14.02 -4.32 -3.48
CA ASN A 103 14.72 -5.58 -3.67
C ASN A 103 14.31 -6.29 -4.97
N VAL A 104 13.03 -6.25 -5.34
CA VAL A 104 12.55 -6.81 -6.61
C VAL A 104 13.24 -6.15 -7.80
N ILE A 105 13.37 -4.83 -7.80
CA ILE A 105 14.06 -4.10 -8.88
C ILE A 105 15.50 -4.57 -9.05
N LYS A 106 16.24 -4.86 -7.97
CA LYS A 106 17.62 -5.37 -8.05
C LYS A 106 17.71 -6.70 -8.81
N TYR A 107 16.75 -7.62 -8.61
CA TYR A 107 16.74 -8.92 -9.31
C TYR A 107 16.41 -8.81 -10.81
N PHE A 108 15.62 -7.80 -11.18
CA PHE A 108 15.06 -7.69 -12.52
C PHE A 108 15.50 -6.44 -13.29
N LYS A 109 16.53 -5.74 -12.81
CA LYS A 109 17.10 -4.57 -13.51
C LYS A 109 17.42 -4.94 -14.96
N ASN A 110 16.96 -4.12 -15.91
CA ASN A 110 17.14 -4.28 -17.36
C ASN A 110 16.50 -5.57 -17.95
N LYS A 111 15.61 -6.24 -17.24
CA LYS A 111 14.91 -7.43 -17.74
C LYS A 111 13.49 -7.08 -18.15
N LYS A 112 12.98 -7.79 -19.15
CA LYS A 112 11.58 -7.78 -19.55
C LYS A 112 10.87 -8.93 -18.87
N ILE A 113 9.96 -8.64 -17.93
CA ILE A 113 9.26 -9.64 -17.14
C ILE A 113 7.75 -9.46 -17.15
N ASN A 114 7.03 -10.56 -16.89
CA ASN A 114 5.60 -10.56 -16.63
C ASN A 114 5.36 -10.64 -15.11
N ILE A 115 4.59 -9.73 -14.58
CA ILE A 115 4.35 -9.55 -13.14
C ILE A 115 2.89 -9.85 -12.82
N LEU A 116 2.64 -10.59 -11.74
CA LEU A 116 1.33 -10.71 -11.13
C LEU A 116 1.36 -10.08 -9.74
N ASP A 117 0.43 -9.17 -9.48
CA ASP A 117 0.21 -8.57 -8.16
C ASP A 117 -1.11 -9.11 -7.59
N ILE A 118 -1.02 -9.87 -6.50
CA ILE A 118 -2.18 -10.53 -5.87
C ILE A 118 -2.63 -9.71 -4.66
N GLY A 119 -3.90 -9.28 -4.66
CA GLY A 119 -4.41 -8.32 -3.69
C GLY A 119 -3.88 -6.91 -3.98
N THR A 120 -3.99 -6.49 -5.24
CA THR A 120 -3.31 -5.28 -5.75
C THR A 120 -3.78 -3.98 -5.09
N GLY A 121 -4.97 -3.94 -4.48
CA GLY A 121 -5.51 -2.76 -3.81
C GLY A 121 -5.56 -1.52 -4.71
N SER A 122 -4.81 -0.48 -4.36
CA SER A 122 -4.66 0.74 -5.17
C SER A 122 -3.76 0.57 -6.40
N GLY A 123 -3.14 -0.59 -6.58
CA GLY A 123 -2.17 -0.86 -7.65
C GLY A 123 -0.76 -0.35 -7.34
N CYS A 124 -0.50 0.19 -6.15
CA CYS A 124 0.72 0.92 -5.83
C CYS A 124 1.99 0.07 -6.00
N ILE A 125 2.01 -1.19 -5.57
CA ILE A 125 3.17 -2.07 -5.69
C ILE A 125 3.47 -2.36 -7.16
N LEU A 126 2.48 -2.85 -7.90
CA LEU A 126 2.64 -3.17 -9.32
C LEU A 126 3.08 -1.96 -10.13
N LEU A 127 2.39 -0.83 -9.95
CA LEU A 127 2.67 0.38 -10.73
C LEU A 127 4.03 0.98 -10.40
N ALA A 128 4.46 0.96 -9.13
CA ALA A 128 5.80 1.38 -8.73
C ALA A 128 6.88 0.50 -9.37
N ILE A 129 6.73 -0.84 -9.36
CA ILE A 129 7.66 -1.74 -10.04
C ILE A 129 7.69 -1.47 -11.56
N LEU A 130 6.53 -1.24 -12.19
CA LEU A 130 6.47 -0.96 -13.63
C LEU A 130 7.06 0.40 -14.02
N LYS A 131 7.10 1.37 -13.11
CA LYS A 131 7.81 2.64 -13.35
C LYS A 131 9.31 2.42 -13.49
N GLU A 132 9.88 1.55 -12.66
CA GLU A 132 11.31 1.23 -12.67
C GLU A 132 11.67 0.25 -13.81
N LEU A 133 10.86 -0.80 -14.00
CA LEU A 133 11.09 -1.82 -15.01
C LEU A 133 10.35 -1.50 -16.31
N GLN A 134 10.91 -0.59 -17.11
CA GLN A 134 10.24 0.03 -18.27
C GLN A 134 9.78 -0.96 -19.35
N PHE A 135 10.46 -2.10 -19.51
CA PHE A 135 10.12 -3.12 -20.52
C PHE A 135 9.12 -4.17 -20.02
N SER A 136 8.77 -4.12 -18.74
CA SER A 136 7.93 -5.12 -18.09
C SER A 136 6.44 -4.79 -18.19
N ARG A 137 5.62 -5.83 -18.03
CA ARG A 137 4.16 -5.73 -18.00
C ARG A 137 3.62 -6.46 -16.78
N GLY A 138 2.45 -6.06 -16.30
CA GLY A 138 1.86 -6.69 -15.13
C GLY A 138 0.35 -6.77 -15.16
N ILE A 139 -0.15 -7.71 -14.35
CA ILE A 139 -1.56 -7.88 -14.05
C ILE A 139 -1.72 -7.75 -12.54
N GLY A 140 -2.61 -6.86 -12.09
CA GLY A 140 -3.07 -6.79 -10.72
C GLY A 140 -4.44 -7.43 -10.58
N ILE A 141 -4.62 -8.30 -9.59
CA ILE A 141 -5.92 -8.87 -9.24
C ILE A 141 -6.31 -8.50 -7.82
N ASP A 142 -7.60 -8.28 -7.61
CA ASP A 142 -8.19 -8.03 -6.31
C ASP A 142 -9.63 -8.54 -6.30
N ILE A 143 -10.12 -8.97 -5.14
CA ILE A 143 -11.52 -9.38 -4.98
C ILE A 143 -12.47 -8.18 -5.01
N SER A 144 -11.98 -6.99 -4.67
CA SER A 144 -12.73 -5.74 -4.61
C SER A 144 -12.77 -5.03 -5.96
N ALA A 145 -13.93 -5.02 -6.61
CA ALA A 145 -14.13 -4.24 -7.83
C ALA A 145 -13.90 -2.72 -7.63
N LYS A 146 -14.15 -2.23 -6.41
CA LYS A 146 -13.89 -0.82 -6.05
C LYS A 146 -12.39 -0.54 -6.01
N ALA A 147 -11.58 -1.44 -5.43
CA ALA A 147 -10.13 -1.33 -5.43
C ALA A 147 -9.57 -1.36 -6.87
N ILE A 148 -10.05 -2.29 -7.70
CA ILE A 148 -9.66 -2.37 -9.12
C ILE A 148 -9.97 -1.08 -9.89
N LYS A 149 -11.08 -0.41 -9.59
CA LYS A 149 -11.39 0.91 -10.19
C LYS A 149 -10.30 1.93 -9.83
N ILE A 150 -9.90 2.01 -8.57
CA ILE A 150 -8.82 2.92 -8.11
C ILE A 150 -7.48 2.55 -8.75
N ALA A 151 -7.13 1.26 -8.83
CA ALA A 151 -5.90 0.81 -9.49
C ALA A 151 -5.84 1.20 -10.98
N LYS A 152 -6.95 1.10 -11.70
CA LYS A 152 -7.05 1.56 -13.09
C LYS A 152 -6.89 3.08 -13.22
N GLU A 153 -7.48 3.86 -12.32
CA GLU A 153 -7.30 5.31 -12.28
C GLU A 153 -5.84 5.69 -12.00
N ASN A 154 -5.19 5.01 -11.06
CA ASN A 154 -3.77 5.21 -10.78
C ASN A 154 -2.89 4.84 -11.98
N SER A 155 -3.19 3.73 -12.65
CA SER A 155 -2.49 3.35 -13.89
C SER A 155 -2.60 4.41 -14.98
N LYS A 156 -3.79 5.01 -15.15
CA LYS A 156 -4.01 6.11 -16.09
C LYS A 156 -3.18 7.34 -15.70
N ASN A 157 -3.24 7.74 -14.44
CA ASN A 157 -2.53 8.93 -13.94
C ASN A 157 -1.01 8.81 -14.06
N LEU A 158 -0.48 7.58 -14.00
CA LEU A 158 0.95 7.29 -14.14
C LEU A 158 1.38 6.93 -15.57
N ASN A 159 0.45 7.00 -16.56
CA ASN A 159 0.70 6.65 -17.97
C ASN A 159 1.16 5.19 -18.17
N LEU A 160 0.59 4.24 -17.41
CA LEU A 160 0.96 2.83 -17.42
C LEU A 160 -0.13 1.90 -17.99
N LEU A 161 -1.21 2.43 -18.57
CA LEU A 161 -2.33 1.64 -19.11
C LEU A 161 -1.89 0.57 -20.13
N ASN A 162 -0.89 0.88 -20.94
CA ASN A 162 -0.38 -0.04 -21.98
C ASN A 162 0.46 -1.20 -21.40
N ARG A 163 0.90 -1.10 -20.14
CA ARG A 163 1.78 -2.07 -19.49
C ARG A 163 1.16 -2.71 -18.24
N SER A 164 0.02 -2.23 -17.75
CA SER A 164 -0.68 -2.78 -16.60
C SER A 164 -2.14 -3.12 -16.93
N LYS A 165 -2.62 -4.23 -16.39
CA LYS A 165 -4.01 -4.64 -16.46
C LYS A 165 -4.53 -4.95 -15.07
N PHE A 166 -5.74 -4.51 -14.74
CA PHE A 166 -6.35 -4.74 -13.44
C PHE A 166 -7.69 -5.47 -13.61
N LYS A 167 -7.87 -6.57 -12.87
CA LYS A 167 -9.04 -7.43 -12.98
C LYS A 167 -9.61 -7.78 -11.61
N THR A 168 -10.92 -7.75 -11.48
CA THR A 168 -11.59 -8.27 -10.28
C THR A 168 -11.59 -9.80 -10.37
N PHE A 169 -10.86 -10.45 -9.45
CA PHE A 169 -10.75 -11.89 -9.38
C PHE A 169 -10.51 -12.37 -7.95
N ASP A 170 -11.16 -13.48 -7.59
CA ASP A 170 -10.74 -14.26 -6.42
C ASP A 170 -9.47 -15.06 -6.77
N ILE A 171 -8.49 -15.01 -5.88
CA ILE A 171 -7.23 -15.75 -6.01
C ILE A 171 -7.45 -17.25 -6.27
N ASN A 172 -8.48 -17.85 -5.68
CA ASN A 172 -8.76 -19.29 -5.82
C ASN A 172 -9.12 -19.66 -7.26
N SER A 173 -9.82 -18.78 -7.97
CA SER A 173 -10.28 -19.03 -9.35
C SER A 173 -9.29 -18.52 -10.42
N PHE A 174 -8.29 -17.74 -10.04
CA PHE A 174 -7.32 -17.18 -11.00
C PHE A 174 -6.25 -18.20 -11.40
N ASN A 175 -6.29 -18.70 -12.65
CA ASN A 175 -5.37 -19.71 -13.17
C ASN A 175 -4.76 -19.34 -14.55
N VAL A 176 -4.65 -18.04 -14.82
CA VAL A 176 -4.22 -17.54 -16.14
C VAL A 176 -2.77 -17.08 -16.11
N GLY A 177 -2.00 -17.54 -17.09
CA GLY A 177 -0.63 -17.07 -17.37
C GLY A 177 0.45 -17.77 -16.57
N LYS A 178 1.69 -17.39 -16.90
CA LYS A 178 2.92 -17.74 -16.18
C LYS A 178 3.74 -16.48 -15.99
N TYR A 179 4.26 -16.29 -14.79
CA TYR A 179 4.87 -15.03 -14.36
C TYR A 179 6.32 -15.23 -13.96
N ASP A 180 7.13 -14.23 -14.23
CA ASP A 180 8.52 -14.16 -13.78
C ASP A 180 8.59 -13.69 -12.33
N LEU A 181 7.60 -12.87 -11.93
CA LEU A 181 7.47 -12.32 -10.60
C LEU A 181 6.00 -12.38 -10.15
N ILE A 182 5.77 -12.89 -8.95
CA ILE A 182 4.52 -12.69 -8.22
C ILE A 182 4.83 -11.84 -7.00
N VAL A 183 4.10 -10.74 -6.82
CA VAL A 183 4.16 -9.89 -5.63
C VAL A 183 2.83 -9.93 -4.90
N SER A 184 2.87 -9.77 -3.58
CA SER A 184 1.66 -9.62 -2.78
C SER A 184 1.95 -8.96 -1.45
N ASN A 185 1.09 -8.03 -1.06
CA ASN A 185 0.92 -7.60 0.33
C ASN A 185 -0.47 -8.09 0.79
N PRO A 186 -0.59 -9.37 1.19
CA PRO A 186 -1.88 -9.95 1.56
C PRO A 186 -2.30 -9.50 2.96
N PRO A 187 -3.60 -9.50 3.27
CA PRO A 187 -4.06 -9.32 4.65
C PRO A 187 -3.42 -10.37 5.57
N TYR A 188 -2.77 -9.90 6.61
CA TYR A 188 -2.00 -10.74 7.53
C TYR A 188 -2.34 -10.54 9.02
N VAL A 189 -3.29 -9.66 9.34
CA VAL A 189 -3.68 -9.43 10.73
C VAL A 189 -4.59 -10.55 11.22
N PRO A 190 -4.26 -11.25 12.32
CA PRO A 190 -5.17 -12.24 12.92
C PRO A 190 -6.50 -11.59 13.30
N PHE A 191 -7.62 -12.27 13.01
CA PHE A 191 -8.97 -11.73 13.25
C PHE A 191 -9.16 -11.14 14.65
N LYS A 192 -8.63 -11.83 15.68
CA LYS A 192 -8.72 -11.39 17.07
C LYS A 192 -7.93 -10.11 17.37
N GLU A 193 -6.90 -9.81 16.57
CA GLU A 193 -6.03 -8.66 16.76
C GLU A 193 -6.55 -7.41 16.04
N ILE A 194 -7.48 -7.53 15.10
CA ILE A 194 -8.05 -6.39 14.35
C ILE A 194 -8.61 -5.33 15.30
N ARG A 195 -9.28 -5.75 16.37
CA ARG A 195 -9.85 -4.84 17.37
C ARG A 195 -8.80 -4.03 18.15
N ASN A 196 -7.55 -4.43 18.13
CA ASN A 196 -6.43 -3.78 18.83
C ASN A 196 -5.70 -2.77 17.91
N LEU A 197 -6.06 -2.70 16.64
CA LEU A 197 -5.52 -1.70 15.71
C LEU A 197 -6.00 -0.30 16.10
N THR A 198 -5.33 0.71 15.58
CA THR A 198 -5.71 2.11 15.83
C THR A 198 -7.07 2.46 15.20
N LYS A 199 -7.77 3.43 15.77
CA LYS A 199 -9.13 3.81 15.34
C LYS A 199 -9.20 4.28 13.88
N ASP A 200 -8.15 4.88 13.36
CA ASP A 200 -8.04 5.29 11.96
C ASP A 200 -8.02 4.08 11.02
N ILE A 201 -7.39 2.97 11.41
CA ILE A 201 -7.40 1.74 10.63
C ILE A 201 -8.77 1.03 10.74
N ILE A 202 -9.23 0.76 11.98
CA ILE A 202 -10.46 -0.04 12.20
C ILE A 202 -11.69 0.62 11.58
N ASN A 203 -11.80 1.94 11.71
CA ASN A 203 -13.02 2.66 11.33
C ASN A 203 -13.06 3.04 9.85
N PHE A 204 -11.93 3.07 9.16
CA PHE A 204 -11.86 3.66 7.82
C PHE A 204 -11.24 2.77 6.77
N GLU A 205 -10.30 1.88 7.13
CA GLU A 205 -9.68 0.99 6.14
C GLU A 205 -10.54 -0.27 5.93
N PRO A 206 -10.54 -0.86 4.70
CA PRO A 206 -11.40 -2.00 4.43
C PRO A 206 -10.93 -3.23 5.20
N ILE A 207 -11.79 -3.82 6.03
CA ILE A 207 -11.48 -5.00 6.86
C ILE A 207 -10.95 -6.17 6.01
N VAL A 208 -11.45 -6.32 4.78
CA VAL A 208 -10.99 -7.36 3.86
C VAL A 208 -9.51 -7.23 3.51
N ALA A 209 -8.94 -6.03 3.56
CA ALA A 209 -7.52 -5.79 3.31
C ALA A 209 -6.64 -5.97 4.56
N LEU A 210 -7.24 -6.23 5.72
CA LEU A 210 -6.54 -6.39 7.00
C LEU A 210 -6.61 -7.84 7.49
N ASN A 211 -7.79 -8.47 7.35
CA ASN A 211 -8.12 -9.74 7.97
C ASN A 211 -7.44 -10.92 7.26
N GLY A 212 -6.40 -11.46 7.90
CA GLY A 212 -5.67 -12.65 7.45
C GLY A 212 -6.24 -13.98 7.97
N GLY A 213 -7.43 -13.97 8.60
CA GLY A 213 -8.06 -15.17 9.17
C GLY A 213 -7.67 -15.42 10.62
N LYS A 214 -7.82 -16.66 11.07
CA LYS A 214 -7.66 -17.05 12.48
C LYS A 214 -6.26 -16.73 13.03
N ASP A 215 -5.22 -17.07 12.27
CA ASP A 215 -3.80 -16.90 12.61
C ASP A 215 -3.07 -15.88 11.74
N GLY A 216 -3.81 -15.16 10.88
CA GLY A 216 -3.26 -14.17 9.96
C GLY A 216 -2.59 -14.77 8.72
N LEU A 217 -2.68 -16.08 8.50
CA LEU A 217 -1.94 -16.78 7.44
C LEU A 217 -2.83 -17.26 6.28
N ASP A 218 -4.15 -17.08 6.34
CA ASP A 218 -5.07 -17.69 5.37
C ASP A 218 -4.79 -17.22 3.93
N LEU A 219 -4.66 -15.91 3.72
CA LEU A 219 -4.33 -15.36 2.40
C LEU A 219 -2.87 -15.63 2.01
N ILE A 220 -1.94 -15.54 2.97
CA ILE A 220 -0.51 -15.86 2.73
C ILE A 220 -0.38 -17.28 2.18
N LYS A 221 -1.03 -18.26 2.82
CA LYS A 221 -1.05 -19.66 2.33
C LYS A 221 -1.59 -19.75 0.91
N LYS A 222 -2.74 -19.11 0.63
CA LYS A 222 -3.34 -19.10 -0.72
C LYS A 222 -2.41 -18.49 -1.76
N VAL A 223 -1.74 -17.38 -1.44
CA VAL A 223 -0.76 -16.74 -2.33
C VAL A 223 0.40 -17.68 -2.64
N ILE A 224 0.98 -18.33 -1.62
CA ILE A 224 2.10 -19.27 -1.80
C ILE A 224 1.67 -20.48 -2.63
N TYR A 225 0.53 -21.12 -2.33
CA TYR A 225 0.00 -22.24 -3.13
C TYR A 225 -0.29 -21.84 -4.58
N LYS A 226 -0.90 -20.66 -4.79
CA LYS A 226 -1.16 -20.19 -6.14
C LYS A 226 0.14 -19.92 -6.91
N SER A 227 1.15 -19.41 -6.22
CA SER A 227 2.48 -19.13 -6.80
C SER A 227 3.18 -20.40 -7.28
N THR A 228 2.97 -21.57 -6.63
CA THR A 228 3.51 -22.84 -7.15
C THR A 228 3.02 -23.18 -8.54
N LYS A 229 1.81 -22.76 -8.91
CA LYS A 229 1.18 -23.04 -10.21
C LYS A 229 1.48 -21.96 -11.25
N LEU A 230 1.58 -20.69 -10.84
CA LEU A 230 1.65 -19.55 -11.75
C LEU A 230 3.05 -19.01 -11.99
N LEU A 231 4.04 -19.32 -11.15
CA LEU A 231 5.43 -18.94 -11.41
C LEU A 231 6.06 -19.80 -12.50
N LYS A 232 6.88 -19.17 -13.32
CA LYS A 232 7.82 -19.85 -14.21
C LYS A 232 8.94 -20.52 -13.41
N LYS A 233 9.71 -21.41 -14.05
CA LYS A 233 10.96 -21.94 -13.48
C LYS A 233 11.92 -20.78 -13.18
N GLY A 234 12.46 -20.72 -11.95
CA GLY A 234 13.32 -19.63 -11.50
C GLY A 234 12.59 -18.31 -11.27
N GLY A 235 11.25 -18.27 -11.41
CA GLY A 235 10.46 -17.11 -11.06
C GLY A 235 10.48 -16.80 -9.56
N LEU A 236 10.27 -15.53 -9.21
CA LEU A 236 10.31 -15.05 -7.84
C LEU A 236 8.90 -14.81 -7.26
N LEU A 237 8.72 -15.23 -6.02
CA LEU A 237 7.63 -14.78 -5.14
C LEU A 237 8.21 -13.75 -4.16
N ALA A 238 7.65 -12.55 -4.13
CA ALA A 238 7.95 -11.51 -3.16
C ALA A 238 6.67 -11.22 -2.35
N ILE A 239 6.69 -11.52 -1.06
CA ILE A 239 5.49 -11.46 -0.20
C ILE A 239 5.77 -10.68 1.07
N GLU A 240 4.85 -9.76 1.42
CA GLU A 240 4.83 -9.09 2.72
C GLU A 240 4.15 -9.99 3.75
N ILE A 241 4.63 -9.95 5.00
CA ILE A 241 4.13 -10.75 6.11
C ILE A 241 4.00 -9.91 7.37
N GLY A 242 3.17 -10.36 8.30
CA GLY A 242 3.02 -9.76 9.62
C GLY A 242 4.17 -10.12 10.56
N ASN A 243 4.25 -9.35 11.66
CA ASN A 243 5.20 -9.62 12.72
C ASN A 243 5.04 -11.07 13.25
N LYS A 244 6.16 -11.73 13.57
CA LYS A 244 6.25 -13.12 14.08
C LYS A 244 5.73 -14.22 13.15
N GLN A 245 5.32 -13.90 11.91
CA GLN A 245 4.82 -14.90 10.96
C GLN A 245 5.94 -15.62 10.18
N TYR A 246 7.14 -15.03 10.17
CA TYR A 246 8.27 -15.54 9.39
C TYR A 246 8.55 -17.05 9.55
N PRO A 247 8.65 -17.65 10.76
CA PRO A 247 8.99 -19.06 10.87
C PRO A 247 7.98 -19.97 10.16
N LYS A 248 6.68 -19.72 10.34
CA LYS A 248 5.60 -20.49 9.72
C LYS A 248 5.56 -20.32 8.20
N VAL A 249 5.82 -19.09 7.71
CA VAL A 249 5.81 -18.80 6.28
C VAL A 249 7.03 -19.40 5.59
N SER A 250 8.22 -19.32 6.21
CA SER A 250 9.46 -19.92 5.71
C SER A 250 9.34 -21.45 5.62
N ASP A 251 8.79 -22.11 6.65
CA ASP A 251 8.53 -23.55 6.64
C ASP A 251 7.59 -23.94 5.49
N LEU A 252 6.49 -23.21 5.30
CA LEU A 252 5.55 -23.45 4.20
C LEU A 252 6.19 -23.26 2.82
N LEU A 253 6.99 -22.22 2.63
CA LEU A 253 7.73 -21.98 1.40
C LEU A 253 8.65 -23.16 1.10
N ASN A 254 9.45 -23.61 2.05
CA ASN A 254 10.36 -24.74 1.91
C ASN A 254 9.62 -26.04 1.53
N LYS A 255 8.50 -26.34 2.24
CA LYS A 255 7.66 -27.51 1.93
C LYS A 255 7.08 -27.50 0.52
N LEU A 256 6.80 -26.30 -0.02
CA LEU A 256 6.25 -26.13 -1.36
C LEU A 256 7.32 -25.90 -2.44
N GLY A 257 8.60 -26.19 -2.15
CA GLY A 257 9.69 -26.19 -3.12
C GLY A 257 10.20 -24.80 -3.49
N PHE A 258 10.03 -23.82 -2.60
CA PHE A 258 10.68 -22.53 -2.73
C PHE A 258 11.99 -22.49 -1.96
N LYS A 259 13.00 -21.82 -2.52
CA LYS A 259 14.25 -21.45 -1.86
C LYS A 259 14.22 -19.97 -1.52
N GLU A 260 14.42 -19.63 -0.26
CA GLU A 260 14.54 -18.26 0.18
C GLU A 260 15.78 -17.58 -0.43
N MET A 261 15.60 -16.39 -0.96
CA MET A 261 16.65 -15.56 -1.57
C MET A 261 16.99 -14.36 -0.69
N SER A 262 15.98 -13.76 -0.03
CA SER A 262 16.17 -12.61 0.85
C SER A 262 15.09 -12.53 1.92
N LYS A 263 15.51 -12.15 3.12
CA LYS A 263 14.66 -11.63 4.19
C LYS A 263 14.86 -10.13 4.30
N LEU A 264 13.76 -9.40 4.33
CA LEU A 264 13.80 -7.95 4.42
C LEU A 264 13.22 -7.51 5.76
N TYR A 265 13.95 -6.65 6.44
CA TYR A 265 13.63 -6.22 7.79
C TYR A 265 13.08 -4.80 7.79
N ASP A 266 12.07 -4.53 8.60
CA ASP A 266 11.63 -3.18 8.91
C ASP A 266 12.60 -2.45 9.87
N TYR A 267 12.33 -1.17 10.15
CA TYR A 267 13.15 -0.38 11.09
C TYR A 267 13.20 -0.96 12.51
N ASN A 268 12.19 -1.76 12.89
CA ASN A 268 12.13 -2.44 14.19
C ASN A 268 12.79 -3.83 14.15
N ARG A 269 13.53 -4.16 13.09
CA ARG A 269 14.21 -5.45 12.86
C ARG A 269 13.27 -6.66 12.79
N ASN A 270 11.98 -6.46 12.50
CA ASN A 270 11.07 -7.56 12.19
C ASN A 270 11.17 -7.92 10.71
N VAL A 271 11.11 -9.21 10.40
CA VAL A 271 11.01 -9.65 9.01
C VAL A 271 9.65 -9.23 8.45
N ARG A 272 9.66 -8.38 7.43
CA ARG A 272 8.46 -7.84 6.78
C ARG A 272 8.21 -8.39 5.40
N CYS A 273 9.26 -8.72 4.66
CA CYS A 273 9.09 -9.29 3.35
C CYS A 273 10.04 -10.49 3.16
N ILE A 274 9.57 -11.46 2.38
CA ILE A 274 10.37 -12.60 1.95
C ILE A 274 10.38 -12.61 0.43
N ILE A 275 11.59 -12.78 -0.14
CA ILE A 275 11.75 -13.06 -1.56
C ILE A 275 12.26 -14.49 -1.69
N SER A 276 11.55 -15.31 -2.46
CA SER A 276 11.89 -16.71 -2.68
C SER A 276 11.78 -17.08 -4.16
N THR A 277 12.58 -18.05 -4.60
CA THR A 277 12.53 -18.58 -5.95
C THR A 277 11.97 -19.99 -5.95
N LYS A 278 11.19 -20.31 -6.99
CA LYS A 278 10.65 -21.65 -7.16
C LYS A 278 11.73 -22.58 -7.75
N VAL A 279 12.15 -23.59 -6.99
CA VAL A 279 13.22 -24.53 -7.38
C VAL A 279 12.70 -25.93 -7.68
N ARG A 280 11.61 -26.39 -7.05
CA ARG A 280 10.97 -27.69 -7.31
C ARG A 280 9.65 -27.51 -8.06
N PHE A 281 9.37 -28.43 -9.00
CA PHE A 281 8.12 -28.52 -9.75
C PHE A 281 7.48 -29.85 -9.36
N PHE A 282 6.28 -29.79 -8.80
CA PHE A 282 5.41 -30.92 -8.56
C PHE A 282 4.45 -31.07 -9.71
#